data_893a5e7ab5e22d46b71c9d256e86d067
#
_entry.id   893a5e7ab5e22d46b71c9d256e86d067
#
_cell.length_a   1.000
_cell.length_b   1.000
_cell.length_c   1.000
_cell.angle_alpha   90.00
_cell.angle_beta   90.00
_cell.angle_gamma   90.00
#
_symmetry.space_group_name_H-M   'P 1'
#
loop_
_entity.id
_entity.type
_entity.pdbx_description
1 polymer ?
#
loop_
_entity_poly.entity_id
_entity_poly.type
_entity_poly.pdbx_seq_one_letter_code
_entity_poly.pdbx_strand_id
1 'polypeptide(L)'
;MKSIAVLLTVFNRKEKTLQCLGNLYKQLPIQGYSVDIYLTNDGCTDGTPEAIAQKFPEVEIIHSKGNLFWNRGMYTAWEEATKRKEYDYYLWLNDDTFIYPDSISRLLNDSISVKDEAIICGATCSEKDGKPTYGGRNNNGIIPPNGSLQICQHFNGNVVLIPRYVYQRIGNLDYTYSHALGDFDYGLRA
;
A
#
# COMPACT_ATOMS: atom_id res chain seq x y z
N MET A 1 21.18 -5.05 2.88
CA MET A 1 20.01 -4.27 3.37
C MET A 1 18.87 -4.59 2.43
N LYS A 2 17.72 -5.06 2.94
CA LYS A 2 16.52 -5.31 2.12
C LYS A 2 15.87 -3.99 1.70
N SER A 3 15.06 -3.99 0.64
CA SER A 3 14.45 -2.78 0.07
C SER A 3 12.94 -2.88 -0.01
N ILE A 4 12.26 -1.76 0.26
CA ILE A 4 10.80 -1.64 0.23
C ILE A 4 10.43 -0.52 -0.73
N ALA A 5 9.52 -0.79 -1.69
CA ALA A 5 8.81 0.25 -2.43
C ALA A 5 7.44 0.48 -1.78
N VAL A 6 7.20 1.68 -1.27
CA VAL A 6 5.87 2.09 -0.82
C VAL A 6 5.13 2.71 -2.00
N LEU A 7 3.93 2.21 -2.28
CA LEU A 7 3.14 2.55 -3.45
C LEU A 7 1.83 3.23 -3.02
N LEU A 8 1.58 4.42 -3.54
CA LEU A 8 0.39 5.21 -3.27
C LEU A 8 -0.22 5.75 -4.57
N THR A 9 -1.50 6.07 -4.52
CA THR A 9 -2.18 6.89 -5.53
C THR A 9 -3.06 7.92 -4.84
N VAL A 10 -3.17 9.12 -5.41
CA VAL A 10 -3.93 10.23 -4.82
C VAL A 10 -4.74 10.99 -5.87
N PHE A 11 -5.94 11.42 -5.48
CA PHE A 11 -6.77 12.35 -6.23
C PHE A 11 -7.47 13.33 -5.28
N ASN A 12 -7.04 14.60 -5.27
CA ASN A 12 -7.68 15.72 -4.53
C ASN A 12 -7.94 15.42 -3.04
N ARG A 13 -6.90 14.97 -2.31
CA ARG A 13 -6.98 14.64 -0.88
C ARG A 13 -5.80 15.18 -0.08
N LYS A 14 -5.38 16.41 -0.37
CA LYS A 14 -4.17 17.06 0.15
C LYS A 14 -3.93 16.79 1.65
N GLU A 15 -4.88 17.14 2.51
CA GLU A 15 -4.70 17.04 3.95
C GLU A 15 -4.52 15.59 4.42
N LYS A 16 -5.33 14.66 3.91
CA LYS A 16 -5.24 13.24 4.26
C LYS A 16 -3.93 12.64 3.78
N THR A 17 -3.53 12.93 2.55
CA THR A 17 -2.27 12.44 1.97
C THR A 17 -1.05 12.93 2.77
N LEU A 18 -1.02 14.23 3.13
CA LEU A 18 0.06 14.77 3.97
C LEU A 18 0.08 14.13 5.37
N GLN A 19 -1.06 13.84 5.95
CA GLN A 19 -1.16 13.13 7.23
C GLN A 19 -0.70 11.67 7.10
N CYS A 20 -1.13 10.95 6.06
CA CYS A 20 -0.71 9.59 5.77
C CYS A 20 0.81 9.49 5.61
N LEU A 21 1.40 10.32 4.74
CA LEU A 21 2.85 10.40 4.57
C LEU A 21 3.56 10.78 5.87
N GLY A 22 3.03 11.74 6.62
CA GLY A 22 3.59 12.11 7.92
C GLY A 22 3.64 10.94 8.92
N ASN A 23 2.63 10.07 8.92
CA ASN A 23 2.63 8.86 9.76
C ASN A 23 3.59 7.79 9.24
N LEU A 24 3.74 7.67 7.92
CA LEU A 24 4.74 6.80 7.30
C LEU A 24 6.17 7.26 7.69
N TYR A 25 6.48 8.54 7.51
CA TYR A 25 7.81 9.08 7.83
C TYR A 25 8.19 8.96 9.31
N LYS A 26 7.21 8.95 10.23
CA LYS A 26 7.48 8.69 11.67
C LYS A 26 7.99 7.27 11.94
N GLN A 27 7.80 6.33 11.01
CA GLN A 27 8.32 4.97 11.13
C GLN A 27 9.68 4.78 10.46
N LEU A 28 10.17 5.80 9.75
CA LEU A 28 11.46 5.75 9.07
C LEU A 28 12.57 6.38 9.95
N PRO A 29 13.82 5.89 9.85
CA PRO A 29 14.26 4.73 9.09
C PRO A 29 13.85 3.38 9.74
N ILE A 30 13.61 2.36 8.92
CA ILE A 30 13.40 0.99 9.41
C ILE A 30 14.75 0.27 9.41
N GLN A 31 15.16 -0.25 10.56
CA GLN A 31 16.46 -0.91 10.70
C GLN A 31 16.59 -2.10 9.74
N GLY A 32 17.65 -2.09 8.93
CA GLY A 32 17.93 -3.16 7.95
C GLY A 32 17.23 -3.00 6.60
N TYR A 33 16.43 -1.94 6.41
CA TYR A 33 15.68 -1.70 5.17
C TYR A 33 15.97 -0.31 4.59
N SER A 34 16.03 -0.23 3.26
CA SER A 34 15.88 1.02 2.50
C SER A 34 14.43 1.15 2.06
N VAL A 35 13.89 2.38 2.07
CA VAL A 35 12.50 2.64 1.69
C VAL A 35 12.49 3.72 0.62
N ASP A 36 11.86 3.42 -0.52
CA ASP A 36 11.56 4.38 -1.57
C ASP A 36 10.05 4.52 -1.70
N ILE A 37 9.55 5.72 -1.97
CA ILE A 37 8.11 6.01 -1.99
C ILE A 37 7.72 6.51 -3.37
N TYR A 38 6.74 5.83 -3.99
CA TYR A 38 6.19 6.14 -5.30
C TYR A 38 4.72 6.51 -5.16
N LEU A 39 4.36 7.71 -5.61
CA LEU A 39 3.01 8.21 -5.51
C LEU A 39 2.49 8.65 -6.88
N THR A 40 1.43 8.02 -7.36
CA THR A 40 0.74 8.46 -8.56
C THR A 40 -0.21 9.61 -8.23
N ASN A 41 0.08 10.79 -8.78
CA ASN A 41 -0.84 11.91 -8.81
C ASN A 41 -1.83 11.70 -9.96
N ASP A 42 -3.06 11.36 -9.65
CA ASP A 42 -4.12 11.11 -10.65
C ASP A 42 -4.85 12.39 -11.07
N GLY A 43 -4.08 13.42 -11.45
CA GLY A 43 -4.62 14.69 -11.95
C GLY A 43 -5.18 15.60 -10.84
N CYS A 44 -4.51 15.67 -9.69
CA CYS A 44 -4.90 16.59 -8.61
C CYS A 44 -4.90 18.05 -9.05
N THR A 45 -5.88 18.80 -8.57
CA THR A 45 -6.06 20.25 -8.80
C THR A 45 -6.09 21.07 -7.50
N ASP A 46 -5.94 20.41 -6.35
CA ASP A 46 -6.03 21.01 -5.00
C ASP A 46 -4.66 21.40 -4.41
N GLY A 47 -3.58 21.30 -5.20
CA GLY A 47 -2.21 21.58 -4.75
C GLY A 47 -1.59 20.43 -3.93
N THR A 48 -2.14 19.21 -4.02
CA THR A 48 -1.58 18.02 -3.36
C THR A 48 -0.14 17.73 -3.78
N PRO A 49 0.20 17.62 -5.09
CA PRO A 49 1.56 17.26 -5.49
C PRO A 49 2.60 18.30 -5.08
N GLU A 50 2.28 19.59 -5.16
CA GLU A 50 3.17 20.68 -4.75
C GLU A 50 3.46 20.63 -3.25
N ALA A 51 2.41 20.38 -2.45
CA ALA A 51 2.56 20.26 -1.00
C ALA A 51 3.37 19.04 -0.58
N ILE A 52 3.23 17.89 -1.31
CA ILE A 52 4.05 16.70 -1.10
C ILE A 52 5.52 17.00 -1.45
N ALA A 53 5.78 17.57 -2.63
CA ALA A 53 7.15 17.89 -3.07
C ALA A 53 7.86 18.84 -2.11
N GLN A 54 7.14 19.78 -1.52
CA GLN A 54 7.69 20.70 -0.51
C GLN A 54 8.01 20.02 0.82
N LYS A 55 7.13 19.12 1.30
CA LYS A 55 7.23 18.54 2.66
C LYS A 55 7.97 17.21 2.69
N PHE A 56 7.93 16.45 1.61
CA PHE A 56 8.49 15.10 1.47
C PHE A 56 9.22 14.98 0.12
N PRO A 57 10.36 15.70 -0.06
CA PRO A 57 11.06 15.79 -1.36
C PRO A 57 11.61 14.46 -1.88
N GLU A 58 11.71 13.43 -1.02
CA GLU A 58 12.16 12.10 -1.44
C GLU A 58 11.03 11.25 -2.05
N VAL A 59 9.76 11.71 -2.02
CA VAL A 59 8.65 11.01 -2.67
C VAL A 59 8.73 11.21 -4.19
N GLU A 60 8.84 10.11 -4.91
CA GLU A 60 8.76 10.11 -6.38
C GLU A 60 7.30 10.31 -6.81
N ILE A 61 6.97 11.46 -7.36
CA ILE A 61 5.60 11.78 -7.81
C ILE A 61 5.48 11.49 -9.30
N ILE A 62 4.61 10.54 -9.65
CA ILE A 62 4.28 10.18 -11.03
C ILE A 62 3.01 10.94 -11.43
N HIS A 63 3.13 11.84 -12.41
CA HIS A 63 2.02 12.66 -12.86
C HIS A 63 1.20 11.97 -13.96
N SER A 64 -0.10 11.83 -13.76
CA SER A 64 -1.05 11.40 -14.78
C SER A 64 -1.98 12.54 -15.19
N LYS A 65 -2.74 12.31 -16.28
CA LYS A 65 -3.77 13.26 -16.76
C LYS A 65 -5.11 13.09 -16.03
N GLY A 66 -5.20 12.19 -15.06
CA GLY A 66 -6.43 11.84 -14.36
C GLY A 66 -7.12 10.59 -14.95
N ASN A 67 -8.17 10.13 -14.26
CA ASN A 67 -8.99 8.97 -14.61
C ASN A 67 -8.30 7.59 -14.52
N LEU A 68 -7.22 7.48 -13.73
CA LEU A 68 -6.63 6.19 -13.40
C LEU A 68 -7.42 5.49 -12.31
N PHE A 69 -7.97 6.26 -11.37
CA PHE A 69 -8.59 5.76 -10.15
C PHE A 69 -7.60 4.93 -9.31
N TRP A 70 -8.11 4.18 -8.33
CA TRP A 70 -7.24 3.49 -7.39
C TRP A 70 -6.36 2.42 -8.06
N ASN A 71 -6.98 1.48 -8.78
CA ASN A 71 -6.25 0.32 -9.29
C ASN A 71 -5.18 0.68 -10.32
N ARG A 72 -5.54 1.49 -11.32
CA ARG A 72 -4.58 1.92 -12.35
C ARG A 72 -3.54 2.90 -11.80
N GLY A 73 -3.91 3.73 -10.83
CA GLY A 73 -2.96 4.58 -10.13
C GLY A 73 -1.92 3.78 -9.35
N MET A 74 -2.35 2.76 -8.61
CA MET A 74 -1.46 1.82 -7.91
C MET A 74 -0.62 1.00 -8.89
N TYR A 75 -1.21 0.50 -9.98
CA TYR A 75 -0.49 -0.16 -11.06
C TYR A 75 0.64 0.73 -11.59
N THR A 76 0.36 2.00 -11.87
CA THR A 76 1.33 2.97 -12.40
C THR A 76 2.47 3.23 -11.42
N ALA A 77 2.18 3.40 -10.13
CA ALA A 77 3.22 3.54 -9.10
C ALA A 77 4.12 2.30 -9.03
N TRP A 78 3.52 1.11 -9.15
CA TRP A 78 4.26 -0.15 -9.13
C TRP A 78 5.13 -0.35 -10.37
N GLU A 79 4.61 -0.07 -11.56
CA GLU A 79 5.38 -0.08 -12.81
C GLU A 79 6.60 0.84 -12.71
N GLU A 80 6.44 2.04 -12.18
CA GLU A 80 7.55 2.98 -12.03
C GLU A 80 8.59 2.47 -11.03
N ALA A 81 8.17 1.92 -9.90
CA ALA A 81 9.06 1.32 -8.92
C ALA A 81 9.90 0.18 -9.53
N THR A 82 9.26 -0.72 -10.29
CA THR A 82 9.96 -1.87 -10.90
C THR A 82 10.91 -1.51 -12.03
N LYS A 83 10.67 -0.39 -12.73
CA LYS A 83 11.63 0.15 -13.71
C LYS A 83 12.92 0.67 -13.06
N ARG A 84 12.86 1.12 -11.81
CA ARG A 84 14.01 1.66 -11.08
C ARG A 84 14.93 0.57 -10.56
N LYS A 85 14.35 -0.42 -9.86
CA LYS A 85 15.06 -1.59 -9.36
C LYS A 85 14.08 -2.68 -8.93
N GLU A 86 14.58 -3.87 -8.69
CA GLU A 86 13.86 -4.94 -8.04
C GLU A 86 13.86 -4.74 -6.52
N TYR A 87 12.68 -4.69 -5.91
CA TYR A 87 12.51 -4.54 -4.47
C TYR A 87 12.29 -5.88 -3.79
N ASP A 88 12.69 -5.98 -2.51
CA ASP A 88 12.39 -7.17 -1.70
C ASP A 88 10.92 -7.21 -1.28
N TYR A 89 10.32 -6.02 -1.11
CA TYR A 89 8.90 -5.87 -0.75
C TYR A 89 8.27 -4.68 -1.47
N TYR A 90 6.99 -4.81 -1.75
CA TYR A 90 6.10 -3.74 -2.19
C TYR A 90 5.03 -3.52 -1.12
N LEU A 91 4.89 -2.31 -0.63
CA LEU A 91 3.90 -1.92 0.37
C LEU A 91 2.84 -1.03 -0.29
N TRP A 92 1.64 -1.56 -0.51
CA TRP A 92 0.50 -0.72 -0.86
C TRP A 92 0.06 0.06 0.36
N LEU A 93 -0.17 1.35 0.22
CA LEU A 93 -0.67 2.22 1.26
C LEU A 93 -1.66 3.22 0.65
N ASN A 94 -2.92 3.16 1.08
CA ASN A 94 -3.89 4.17 0.66
C ASN A 94 -3.54 5.52 1.30
N ASP A 95 -3.74 6.59 0.52
CA ASP A 95 -3.45 7.98 0.89
C ASP A 95 -4.27 8.52 2.07
N ASP A 96 -5.28 7.76 2.51
CA ASP A 96 -6.15 8.05 3.65
C ASP A 96 -6.10 6.97 4.76
N THR A 97 -5.11 6.09 4.72
CA THR A 97 -4.87 5.08 5.76
C THR A 97 -3.81 5.58 6.74
N PHE A 98 -4.19 5.71 8.02
CA PHE A 98 -3.30 6.20 9.08
C PHE A 98 -2.75 5.03 9.88
N ILE A 99 -1.50 4.65 9.57
CA ILE A 99 -0.84 3.51 10.19
C ILE A 99 -0.36 3.84 11.60
N TYR A 100 -0.45 2.85 12.50
CA TYR A 100 0.10 2.94 13.85
C TYR A 100 1.65 2.89 13.84
N PRO A 101 2.34 3.34 14.92
CA PRO A 101 3.80 3.51 14.94
C PRO A 101 4.63 2.27 14.60
N ASP A 102 4.12 1.07 14.83
CA ASP A 102 4.81 -0.20 14.61
C ASP A 102 4.27 -1.02 13.41
N SER A 103 3.36 -0.43 12.63
CA SER A 103 2.62 -1.16 11.59
C SER A 103 3.52 -1.81 10.54
N ILE A 104 4.52 -1.07 10.02
CA ILE A 104 5.40 -1.62 8.97
C ILE A 104 6.29 -2.72 9.54
N SER A 105 6.86 -2.51 10.71
CA SER A 105 7.70 -3.52 11.38
C SER A 105 6.91 -4.80 11.67
N ARG A 106 5.63 -4.69 12.04
CA ARG A 106 4.75 -5.86 12.24
C ARG A 106 4.51 -6.59 10.93
N LEU A 107 4.12 -5.89 9.87
CA LEU A 107 3.91 -6.50 8.55
C LEU A 107 5.17 -7.24 8.07
N LEU A 108 6.36 -6.67 8.25
CA LEU A 108 7.62 -7.29 7.90
C LEU A 108 7.92 -8.54 8.74
N ASN A 109 7.71 -8.49 10.05
CA ASN A 109 7.89 -9.64 10.94
C ASN A 109 6.91 -10.77 10.61
N ASP A 110 5.66 -10.42 10.32
CA ASP A 110 4.64 -11.36 9.88
C ASP A 110 5.02 -12.04 8.56
N SER A 111 5.52 -11.27 7.58
CA SER A 111 6.02 -11.80 6.31
C SER A 111 7.18 -12.75 6.50
N ILE A 112 8.16 -12.39 7.33
CA ILE A 112 9.32 -13.25 7.66
C ILE A 112 8.84 -14.55 8.34
N SER A 113 7.84 -14.49 9.22
CA SER A 113 7.32 -15.67 9.91
C SER A 113 6.71 -16.72 8.96
N VAL A 114 6.22 -16.27 7.81
CA VAL A 114 5.72 -17.12 6.71
C VAL A 114 6.73 -17.21 5.56
N LYS A 115 8.02 -16.97 5.82
CA LYS A 115 9.17 -17.12 4.89
C LYS A 115 9.10 -16.20 3.66
N ASP A 116 8.40 -15.07 3.76
CA ASP A 116 8.17 -14.14 2.65
C ASP A 116 7.41 -14.79 1.45
N GLU A 117 6.60 -15.83 1.71
CA GLU A 117 5.90 -16.59 0.67
C GLU A 117 4.39 -16.23 0.58
N ALA A 118 3.90 -15.31 1.39
CA ALA A 118 2.50 -14.88 1.42
C ALA A 118 2.36 -13.36 1.42
N ILE A 119 1.22 -12.88 0.93
CA ILE A 119 0.79 -11.48 1.07
C ILE A 119 0.36 -11.24 2.51
N ILE A 120 0.83 -10.15 3.12
CA ILE A 120 0.40 -9.74 4.47
C ILE A 120 -0.52 -8.52 4.35
N CYS A 121 -1.79 -8.73 4.68
CA CYS A 121 -2.79 -7.65 4.67
C CYS A 121 -3.02 -7.13 6.10
N GLY A 122 -2.86 -5.83 6.30
CA GLY A 122 -3.21 -5.18 7.56
C GLY A 122 -4.71 -4.96 7.71
N ALA A 123 -5.24 -5.23 8.91
CA ALA A 123 -6.59 -4.86 9.26
C ALA A 123 -6.65 -3.38 9.66
N THR A 124 -7.65 -2.66 9.16
CA THR A 124 -7.92 -1.26 9.53
C THR A 124 -9.20 -1.16 10.37
N CYS A 125 -9.30 -0.11 11.15
CA CYS A 125 -10.48 0.17 11.97
C CYS A 125 -10.93 1.62 11.81
N SER A 126 -12.17 1.86 12.16
CA SER A 126 -12.73 3.20 12.27
C SER A 126 -12.12 3.94 13.46
N GLU A 127 -11.65 5.16 13.25
CA GLU A 127 -11.17 6.03 14.33
C GLU A 127 -12.25 6.33 15.36
N LYS A 128 -13.52 6.35 14.94
CA LYS A 128 -14.65 6.75 15.78
C LYS A 128 -15.01 5.69 16.84
N ASP A 129 -14.99 4.42 16.49
CA ASP A 129 -15.52 3.35 17.34
C ASP A 129 -14.63 2.08 17.37
N GLY A 130 -13.48 2.11 16.73
CA GLY A 130 -12.51 1.01 16.72
C GLY A 130 -12.96 -0.24 15.94
N LYS A 131 -14.12 -0.20 15.29
CA LYS A 131 -14.63 -1.36 14.55
C LYS A 131 -13.81 -1.62 13.29
N PRO A 132 -13.56 -2.89 12.93
CA PRO A 132 -12.89 -3.24 11.67
C PRO A 132 -13.63 -2.66 10.47
N THR A 133 -12.89 -2.04 9.54
CA THR A 133 -13.43 -1.43 8.31
C THR A 133 -12.98 -2.17 7.06
N TYR A 134 -11.69 -2.51 6.98
CA TYR A 134 -11.07 -3.21 5.86
C TYR A 134 -10.03 -4.20 6.38
N GLY A 135 -9.61 -5.14 5.52
CA GLY A 135 -8.60 -6.15 5.85
C GLY A 135 -8.79 -7.42 5.05
N GLY A 136 -8.30 -8.54 5.59
CA GLY A 136 -8.51 -9.88 5.06
C GLY A 136 -10.00 -10.28 5.11
N ARG A 137 -10.43 -11.05 4.11
CA ARG A 137 -11.83 -11.44 3.92
C ARG A 137 -11.94 -12.92 3.57
N ASN A 138 -13.08 -13.47 3.90
CA ASN A 138 -13.55 -14.80 3.48
C ASN A 138 -15.01 -14.71 3.04
N ASN A 139 -15.65 -15.85 2.79
CA ASN A 139 -17.06 -15.91 2.37
C ASN A 139 -18.05 -15.29 3.38
N ASN A 140 -17.65 -15.13 4.64
CA ASN A 140 -18.47 -14.51 5.69
C ASN A 140 -18.21 -12.98 5.85
N GLY A 141 -17.32 -12.39 5.05
CA GLY A 141 -16.97 -10.97 5.10
C GLY A 141 -15.57 -10.70 5.65
N ILE A 142 -15.42 -9.58 6.35
CA ILE A 142 -14.14 -9.18 6.96
C ILE A 142 -13.80 -10.15 8.10
N ILE A 143 -12.56 -10.61 8.13
CA ILE A 143 -12.01 -11.42 9.23
C ILE A 143 -11.67 -10.49 10.39
N PRO A 144 -12.30 -10.61 11.56
CA PRO A 144 -11.99 -9.75 12.70
C PRO A 144 -10.54 -9.96 13.15
N PRO A 145 -9.76 -8.87 13.38
CA PRO A 145 -8.39 -8.99 13.88
C PRO A 145 -8.40 -9.55 15.31
N ASN A 146 -7.49 -10.48 15.58
CA ASN A 146 -7.32 -11.13 16.88
C ASN A 146 -5.88 -11.02 17.44
N GLY A 147 -5.04 -10.18 16.80
CA GLY A 147 -3.63 -9.99 17.17
C GLY A 147 -2.69 -11.06 16.60
N SER A 148 -3.18 -12.00 15.80
CA SER A 148 -2.40 -13.06 15.17
C SER A 148 -2.65 -13.11 13.66
N LEU A 149 -1.73 -13.74 12.92
CA LEU A 149 -1.95 -14.03 11.49
C LEU A 149 -3.14 -14.97 11.31
N GLN A 150 -3.99 -14.64 10.33
CA GLN A 150 -5.14 -15.41 9.93
C GLN A 150 -5.17 -15.56 8.42
N ILE A 151 -5.50 -16.75 7.92
CA ILE A 151 -5.64 -16.99 6.49
C ILE A 151 -6.90 -16.27 5.98
N CYS A 152 -6.76 -15.54 4.89
CA CYS A 152 -7.88 -14.93 4.16
C CYS A 152 -7.89 -15.42 2.70
N GLN A 153 -9.06 -15.32 2.05
CA GLN A 153 -9.22 -15.69 0.64
C GLN A 153 -8.90 -14.52 -0.30
N HIS A 154 -9.20 -13.30 0.12
CA HIS A 154 -8.90 -12.05 -0.55
C HIS A 154 -8.88 -10.93 0.50
N PHE A 155 -8.55 -9.71 0.10
CA PHE A 155 -8.36 -8.60 1.02
C PHE A 155 -8.70 -7.25 0.38
N ASN A 156 -8.81 -6.22 1.22
CA ASN A 156 -8.87 -4.84 0.78
C ASN A 156 -7.46 -4.20 0.74
N GLY A 157 -7.19 -3.43 -0.29
CA GLY A 157 -5.87 -2.87 -0.61
C GLY A 157 -5.42 -1.66 0.21
N ASN A 158 -5.91 -1.46 1.45
CA ASN A 158 -5.61 -0.26 2.25
C ASN A 158 -4.17 -0.22 2.77
N VAL A 159 -3.67 -1.32 3.32
CA VAL A 159 -2.28 -1.51 3.72
C VAL A 159 -1.90 -2.97 3.51
N VAL A 160 -1.04 -3.23 2.54
CA VAL A 160 -0.73 -4.60 2.09
C VAL A 160 0.76 -4.72 1.76
N LEU A 161 1.44 -5.64 2.41
CA LEU A 161 2.83 -5.96 2.13
C LEU A 161 2.91 -7.17 1.20
N ILE A 162 3.58 -7.01 0.08
CA ILE A 162 3.73 -8.03 -0.96
C ILE A 162 5.23 -8.34 -1.10
N PRO A 163 5.69 -9.54 -0.73
CA PRO A 163 7.06 -9.96 -0.95
C PRO A 163 7.39 -10.11 -2.44
N ARG A 164 8.66 -9.91 -2.82
CA ARG A 164 9.17 -10.15 -4.17
C ARG A 164 8.76 -11.51 -4.71
N TYR A 165 8.81 -12.55 -3.88
CA TYR A 165 8.42 -13.91 -4.24
C TYR A 165 7.01 -13.99 -4.84
N VAL A 166 6.05 -13.28 -4.24
CA VAL A 166 4.67 -13.21 -4.75
C VAL A 166 4.63 -12.41 -6.05
N TYR A 167 5.25 -11.21 -6.06
CA TYR A 167 5.28 -10.37 -7.24
C TYR A 167 5.87 -11.09 -8.47
N GLN A 168 6.95 -11.85 -8.29
CA GLN A 168 7.56 -12.62 -9.39
C GLN A 168 6.67 -13.72 -9.97
N ARG A 169 5.65 -14.18 -9.22
CA ARG A 169 4.69 -15.21 -9.66
C ARG A 169 3.46 -14.66 -10.34
N ILE A 170 2.89 -13.59 -9.79
CA ILE A 170 1.61 -13.07 -10.27
C ILE A 170 1.69 -11.68 -10.90
N GLY A 171 2.86 -11.04 -10.84
CA GLY A 171 3.09 -9.72 -11.45
C GLY A 171 2.39 -8.59 -10.72
N ASN A 172 2.06 -7.55 -11.47
CA ASN A 172 1.36 -6.34 -11.01
C ASN A 172 -0.17 -6.57 -10.93
N LEU A 173 -0.89 -5.56 -10.46
CA LEU A 173 -2.36 -5.47 -10.57
C LEU A 173 -2.80 -5.63 -12.04
N ASP A 174 -4.01 -6.12 -12.26
CA ASP A 174 -4.58 -6.14 -13.62
C ASP A 174 -5.08 -4.74 -14.00
N TYR A 175 -4.49 -4.15 -15.03
CA TYR A 175 -4.83 -2.81 -15.51
C TYR A 175 -6.25 -2.68 -16.09
N THR A 176 -6.94 -3.79 -16.37
CA THR A 176 -8.33 -3.78 -16.84
C THR A 176 -9.28 -3.20 -15.79
N TYR A 177 -9.02 -3.44 -14.52
CA TYR A 177 -9.74 -2.81 -13.42
C TYR A 177 -9.36 -1.32 -13.30
N SER A 178 -10.34 -0.46 -13.03
CA SER A 178 -10.08 0.97 -12.81
C SER A 178 -10.06 1.32 -11.32
N HIS A 179 -11.12 1.05 -10.59
CA HIS A 179 -11.29 1.48 -9.19
C HIS A 179 -11.47 0.33 -8.23
N ALA A 180 -12.45 -0.51 -8.42
CA ALA A 180 -12.81 -1.59 -7.50
C ALA A 180 -12.36 -2.95 -8.02
N LEU A 181 -12.27 -3.93 -7.13
CA LEU A 181 -12.00 -5.35 -7.38
C LEU A 181 -10.56 -5.71 -7.77
N GLY A 182 -9.68 -4.77 -8.07
CA GLY A 182 -8.30 -5.09 -8.42
C GLY A 182 -7.52 -5.70 -7.25
N ASP A 183 -7.79 -5.28 -6.02
CA ASP A 183 -7.24 -5.86 -4.80
C ASP A 183 -7.79 -7.26 -4.53
N PHE A 184 -9.07 -7.49 -4.80
CA PHE A 184 -9.70 -8.81 -4.68
C PHE A 184 -9.15 -9.78 -5.73
N ASP A 185 -9.07 -9.33 -6.99
CA ASP A 185 -8.45 -10.11 -8.08
C ASP A 185 -7.01 -10.49 -7.73
N TYR A 186 -6.22 -9.53 -7.23
CA TYR A 186 -4.84 -9.78 -6.87
C TYR A 186 -4.72 -10.84 -5.76
N GLY A 187 -5.55 -10.76 -4.72
CA GLY A 187 -5.60 -11.75 -3.67
C GLY A 187 -6.06 -13.14 -4.13
N LEU A 188 -6.96 -13.21 -5.11
CA LEU A 188 -7.45 -14.48 -5.67
C LEU A 188 -6.45 -15.12 -6.65
N ARG A 189 -5.51 -14.35 -7.22
CA ARG A 189 -4.43 -14.87 -8.08
C ARG A 189 -3.22 -15.36 -7.29
N ALA A 190 -3.10 -14.96 -6.04
CA ALA A 190 -1.99 -15.32 -5.16
C ALA A 190 -2.24 -16.66 -4.46
#